data_f2119791438d6b459061825b64434155
#
_entry.id   f2119791438d6b459061825b64434155
#
_cell.length_a   1.000
_cell.length_b   1.000
_cell.length_c   1.000
_cell.angle_alpha   90.00
_cell.angle_beta   90.00
_cell.angle_gamma   90.00
#
_symmetry.space_group_name_H-M   'P 1'
#
loop_
_entity.id
_entity.type
_entity.pdbx_description
1 polymer ?
#
loop_
_entity_poly.entity_id
_entity_poly.type
_entity_poly.pdbx_seq_one_letter_code
_entity_poly.pdbx_strand_id
1 'polypeptide(L)'
;MKKKYSKIAVIIIIVLAFGIFEACMLVNAAHQKQHAKLVASVEELESELIALESAINTGNQSLYDDNYQKFSASTSELANYSETQHLAELAKTYSNALAEQKESISINLALQEAYQTLQARRKELPPKITPENAKDCLQKLQAMYADYNKIISNEQLPLDDNLRENLQKITAEISDIAQKSADCVDVCYKSSYNALQIRLSAVASLGVPEVPEIKVDSTELKAEIKKLKE
;
A
#
# COMPACT_ATOMS: atom_id res chain seq x y z
N MET A 1 8.16 -26.85 -77.23
CA MET A 1 7.77 -25.69 -76.38
C MET A 1 7.12 -26.07 -74.99
N LYS A 2 6.38 -27.16 -74.90
CA LYS A 2 5.68 -27.54 -73.63
C LYS A 2 6.56 -27.78 -72.34
N LYS A 3 7.81 -28.25 -72.49
CA LYS A 3 8.75 -28.53 -71.37
C LYS A 3 9.28 -27.27 -70.65
N LYS A 4 9.35 -26.12 -71.34
CA LYS A 4 9.88 -24.88 -70.77
C LYS A 4 8.92 -24.19 -69.90
N TYR A 5 7.60 -24.23 -70.17
CA TYR A 5 6.57 -23.67 -69.38
C TYR A 5 6.34 -24.42 -68.05
N SER A 6 6.54 -25.75 -68.04
CA SER A 6 6.47 -26.57 -66.85
C SER A 6 7.52 -26.17 -65.79
N LYS A 7 8.75 -25.84 -66.18
CA LYS A 7 9.82 -25.43 -65.26
C LYS A 7 9.56 -24.05 -64.66
N ILE A 8 9.03 -23.13 -65.46
CA ILE A 8 8.68 -21.77 -65.00
C ILE A 8 7.49 -21.84 -64.02
N ALA A 9 6.49 -22.64 -64.28
CA ALA A 9 5.34 -22.83 -63.38
C ALA A 9 5.80 -23.43 -62.05
N VAL A 10 6.71 -24.39 -62.04
CA VAL A 10 7.25 -24.98 -60.78
C VAL A 10 8.02 -23.93 -59.96
N ILE A 11 8.84 -23.09 -60.61
CA ILE A 11 9.59 -22.02 -59.95
C ILE A 11 8.64 -21.00 -59.32
N ILE A 12 7.60 -20.60 -60.04
CA ILE A 12 6.57 -19.66 -59.51
C ILE A 12 5.87 -20.25 -58.29
N ILE A 13 5.48 -21.52 -58.30
CA ILE A 13 4.86 -22.21 -57.17
C ILE A 13 5.80 -22.25 -55.96
N ILE A 14 7.07 -22.52 -56.16
CA ILE A 14 8.05 -22.56 -55.09
C ILE A 14 8.24 -21.16 -54.48
N VAL A 15 8.35 -20.12 -55.29
CA VAL A 15 8.48 -18.72 -54.79
C VAL A 15 7.23 -18.28 -54.03
N LEU A 16 6.04 -18.59 -54.51
CA LEU A 16 4.79 -18.32 -53.81
C LEU A 16 4.69 -19.09 -52.51
N ALA A 17 5.08 -20.37 -52.46
CA ALA A 17 5.09 -21.16 -51.24
C ALA A 17 6.06 -20.62 -50.19
N PHE A 18 7.25 -20.19 -50.60
CA PHE A 18 8.23 -19.52 -49.71
C PHE A 18 7.69 -18.18 -49.19
N GLY A 19 7.10 -17.36 -50.06
CA GLY A 19 6.51 -16.09 -49.67
C GLY A 19 5.34 -16.24 -48.64
N ILE A 20 4.51 -17.25 -48.85
CA ILE A 20 3.44 -17.58 -47.90
C ILE A 20 4.01 -18.08 -46.56
N PHE A 21 5.05 -18.93 -46.61
CA PHE A 21 5.70 -19.44 -45.42
C PHE A 21 6.38 -18.33 -44.61
N GLU A 22 7.11 -17.42 -45.27
CA GLU A 22 7.68 -16.24 -44.57
C GLU A 22 6.62 -15.32 -43.99
N ALA A 23 5.52 -15.05 -44.71
CA ALA A 23 4.41 -14.27 -44.18
C ALA A 23 3.76 -14.93 -42.96
N CYS A 24 3.56 -16.26 -42.99
CA CYS A 24 3.04 -17.00 -41.84
C CYS A 24 4.00 -16.97 -40.65
N MET A 25 5.32 -17.06 -40.87
CA MET A 25 6.33 -16.96 -39.82
C MET A 25 6.35 -15.56 -39.20
N LEU A 26 6.26 -14.50 -39.99
CA LEU A 26 6.22 -13.13 -39.52
C LEU A 26 4.92 -12.83 -38.70
N VAL A 27 3.77 -13.32 -39.19
CA VAL A 27 2.50 -13.20 -38.49
C VAL A 27 2.54 -13.95 -37.14
N ASN A 28 3.08 -15.16 -37.13
CA ASN A 28 3.22 -15.95 -35.90
C ASN A 28 4.17 -15.31 -34.90
N ALA A 29 5.31 -14.78 -35.35
CA ALA A 29 6.24 -14.02 -34.50
C ALA A 29 5.62 -12.74 -33.94
N ALA A 30 4.84 -12.02 -34.75
CA ALA A 30 4.10 -10.83 -34.28
C ALA A 30 3.04 -11.21 -33.23
N HIS A 31 2.31 -12.31 -33.46
CA HIS A 31 1.29 -12.81 -32.53
C HIS A 31 1.92 -13.26 -31.20
N GLN A 32 3.04 -13.98 -31.24
CA GLN A 32 3.77 -14.38 -30.03
C GLN A 32 4.28 -13.16 -29.24
N LYS A 33 4.80 -12.13 -29.93
CA LYS A 33 5.23 -10.90 -29.28
C LYS A 33 4.08 -10.11 -28.65
N GLN A 34 2.93 -10.10 -29.32
CA GLN A 34 1.74 -9.46 -28.79
C GLN A 34 1.20 -10.22 -27.56
N HIS A 35 1.15 -11.54 -27.62
CA HIS A 35 0.75 -12.39 -26.50
C HIS A 35 1.70 -12.23 -25.30
N ALA A 36 3.03 -12.19 -25.53
CA ALA A 36 3.98 -11.97 -24.45
C ALA A 36 3.81 -10.61 -23.78
N LYS A 37 3.49 -9.56 -24.55
CA LYS A 37 3.16 -8.24 -23.98
C LYS A 37 1.89 -8.27 -23.16
N LEU A 38 0.86 -8.93 -23.63
CA LEU A 38 -0.41 -9.07 -22.93
C LEU A 38 -0.23 -9.78 -21.60
N VAL A 39 0.49 -10.91 -21.57
CA VAL A 39 0.80 -11.63 -20.33
C VAL A 39 1.57 -10.73 -19.37
N ALA A 40 2.56 -9.99 -19.85
CA ALA A 40 3.33 -9.06 -19.01
C ALA A 40 2.42 -7.95 -18.39
N SER A 41 1.49 -7.39 -19.17
CA SER A 41 0.55 -6.37 -18.65
C SER A 41 -0.44 -6.97 -17.63
N VAL A 42 -0.83 -8.25 -17.79
CA VAL A 42 -1.67 -8.94 -16.80
C VAL A 42 -0.90 -9.22 -15.51
N GLU A 43 0.37 -9.62 -15.60
CA GLU A 43 1.25 -9.82 -14.44
C GLU A 43 1.53 -8.51 -13.69
N GLU A 44 1.68 -7.41 -14.42
CA GLU A 44 1.84 -6.07 -13.84
C GLU A 44 0.59 -5.67 -13.06
N LEU A 45 -0.60 -5.80 -13.65
CA LEU A 45 -1.86 -5.52 -12.96
C LEU A 45 -2.02 -6.37 -11.67
N GLU A 46 -1.67 -7.67 -11.72
CA GLU A 46 -1.70 -8.54 -10.53
C GLU A 46 -0.78 -8.03 -9.42
N SER A 47 0.45 -7.67 -9.79
CA SER A 47 1.43 -7.13 -8.84
C SER A 47 0.93 -5.85 -8.18
N GLU A 48 0.32 -4.97 -8.96
CA GLU A 48 -0.24 -3.70 -8.47
C GLU A 48 -1.48 -3.92 -7.60
N LEU A 49 -2.34 -4.87 -7.93
CA LEU A 49 -3.47 -5.25 -7.10
C LEU A 49 -3.01 -5.76 -5.73
N ILE A 50 -2.02 -6.66 -5.70
CA ILE A 50 -1.44 -7.18 -4.46
C ILE A 50 -0.81 -6.05 -3.63
N ALA A 51 -0.08 -5.15 -4.27
CA ALA A 51 0.54 -4.01 -3.62
C ALA A 51 -0.50 -3.03 -3.04
N LEU A 52 -1.59 -2.79 -3.76
CA LEU A 52 -2.70 -1.94 -3.34
C LEU A 52 -3.43 -2.53 -2.11
N GLU A 53 -3.78 -3.83 -2.15
CA GLU A 53 -4.38 -4.53 -1.01
C GLU A 53 -3.43 -4.55 0.21
N SER A 54 -2.14 -4.75 -0.03
CA SER A 54 -1.12 -4.71 1.03
C SER A 54 -1.02 -3.32 1.66
N ALA A 55 -1.08 -2.24 0.86
CA ALA A 55 -1.05 -0.88 1.37
C ALA A 55 -2.27 -0.57 2.25
N ILE A 56 -3.46 -1.04 1.87
CA ILE A 56 -4.68 -0.94 2.67
C ILE A 56 -4.51 -1.69 4.00
N ASN A 57 -4.01 -2.93 3.97
CA ASN A 57 -3.84 -3.77 5.15
C ASN A 57 -2.75 -3.27 6.11
N THR A 58 -1.73 -2.60 5.58
CA THR A 58 -0.60 -2.07 6.38
C THR A 58 -0.80 -0.64 6.85
N GLY A 59 -1.88 0.03 6.44
CA GLY A 59 -2.16 1.40 6.84
C GLY A 59 -1.20 2.44 6.25
N ASN A 60 -0.66 2.21 5.05
CA ASN A 60 0.30 3.11 4.43
C ASN A 60 -0.35 3.96 3.33
N GLN A 61 -0.73 5.19 3.68
CA GLN A 61 -1.41 6.12 2.76
C GLN A 61 -0.59 6.42 1.49
N SER A 62 0.71 6.67 1.62
CA SER A 62 1.56 7.00 0.46
C SER A 62 1.66 5.83 -0.51
N LEU A 63 1.84 4.61 0.01
CA LEU A 63 1.85 3.40 -0.83
C LEU A 63 0.48 3.12 -1.45
N TYR A 64 -0.61 3.43 -0.75
CA TYR A 64 -1.95 3.30 -1.31
C TYR A 64 -2.14 4.22 -2.51
N ASP A 65 -1.84 5.51 -2.36
CA ASP A 65 -2.02 6.50 -3.42
C ASP A 65 -1.17 6.17 -4.66
N ASP A 66 0.09 5.80 -4.46
CA ASP A 66 1.01 5.41 -5.54
C ASP A 66 0.51 4.14 -6.28
N ASN A 67 0.11 3.12 -5.54
CA ASN A 67 -0.34 1.86 -6.13
C ASN A 67 -1.71 2.00 -6.79
N TYR A 68 -2.60 2.83 -6.25
CA TYR A 68 -3.89 3.14 -6.88
C TYR A 68 -3.71 3.81 -8.25
N GLN A 69 -2.77 4.75 -8.36
CA GLN A 69 -2.47 5.40 -9.63
C GLN A 69 -1.90 4.41 -10.66
N LYS A 70 -0.96 3.55 -10.26
CA LYS A 70 -0.40 2.50 -11.12
C LYS A 70 -1.48 1.53 -11.59
N PHE A 71 -2.24 0.97 -10.67
CA PHE A 71 -3.34 0.06 -10.95
C PHE A 71 -4.37 0.66 -11.93
N SER A 72 -4.69 1.93 -11.78
CA SER A 72 -5.59 2.65 -12.70
C SER A 72 -4.98 2.82 -14.09
N ALA A 73 -3.66 3.06 -14.18
CA ALA A 73 -2.94 3.17 -15.45
C ALA A 73 -2.89 1.82 -16.18
N SER A 74 -2.51 0.75 -15.50
CA SER A 74 -2.47 -0.62 -16.06
C SER A 74 -3.87 -1.10 -16.50
N THR A 75 -4.91 -0.77 -15.72
CA THR A 75 -6.31 -1.02 -16.12
C THR A 75 -6.63 -0.35 -17.46
N SER A 76 -6.20 0.90 -17.64
CA SER A 76 -6.44 1.65 -18.87
C SER A 76 -5.65 1.10 -20.07
N GLU A 77 -4.46 0.57 -19.84
CA GLU A 77 -3.65 -0.08 -20.87
C GLU A 77 -4.28 -1.40 -21.33
N LEU A 78 -4.74 -2.23 -20.41
CA LEU A 78 -5.40 -3.50 -20.71
C LEU A 78 -6.68 -3.33 -21.52
N ALA A 79 -7.38 -2.21 -21.40
CA ALA A 79 -8.58 -1.91 -22.19
C ALA A 79 -8.30 -1.78 -23.71
N ASN A 80 -7.04 -1.61 -24.12
CA ASN A 80 -6.63 -1.52 -25.52
C ASN A 80 -6.52 -2.89 -26.22
N TYR A 81 -6.56 -4.00 -25.48
CA TYR A 81 -6.46 -5.35 -26.03
C TYR A 81 -7.83 -6.05 -25.98
N SER A 82 -8.25 -6.64 -27.09
CA SER A 82 -9.53 -7.35 -27.18
C SER A 82 -9.65 -8.52 -26.21
N GLU A 83 -8.54 -9.21 -25.98
CA GLU A 83 -8.45 -10.41 -25.14
C GLU A 83 -8.57 -10.10 -23.65
N THR A 84 -8.29 -8.86 -23.23
CA THR A 84 -8.32 -8.42 -21.82
C THR A 84 -9.44 -7.43 -21.50
N GLN A 85 -10.38 -7.20 -22.41
CA GLN A 85 -11.48 -6.26 -22.17
C GLN A 85 -12.28 -6.58 -20.92
N HIS A 86 -12.61 -7.87 -20.72
CA HIS A 86 -13.32 -8.32 -19.53
C HIS A 86 -12.50 -8.09 -18.24
N LEU A 87 -11.21 -8.38 -18.27
CA LEU A 87 -10.30 -8.09 -17.15
C LEU A 87 -10.25 -6.59 -16.85
N ALA A 88 -10.14 -5.75 -17.88
CA ALA A 88 -10.13 -4.30 -17.73
C ALA A 88 -11.45 -3.76 -17.14
N GLU A 89 -12.60 -4.33 -17.51
CA GLU A 89 -13.90 -4.00 -16.92
C GLU A 89 -13.98 -4.38 -15.44
N LEU A 90 -13.50 -5.57 -15.06
CA LEU A 90 -13.44 -6.00 -13.66
C LEU A 90 -12.49 -5.10 -12.84
N ALA A 91 -11.30 -4.79 -13.38
CA ALA A 91 -10.34 -3.90 -12.73
C ALA A 91 -10.89 -2.48 -12.56
N LYS A 92 -11.62 -1.96 -13.56
CA LYS A 92 -12.32 -0.68 -13.49
C LYS A 92 -13.44 -0.69 -12.44
N THR A 93 -14.20 -1.76 -12.37
CA THR A 93 -15.26 -1.93 -11.36
C THR A 93 -14.66 -1.92 -9.95
N TYR A 94 -13.55 -2.65 -9.74
CA TYR A 94 -12.81 -2.65 -8.49
C TYR A 94 -12.27 -1.25 -8.15
N SER A 95 -11.67 -0.55 -9.12
CA SER A 95 -11.17 0.82 -8.95
C SER A 95 -12.29 1.80 -8.56
N ASN A 96 -13.47 1.68 -9.18
CA ASN A 96 -14.64 2.50 -8.84
C ASN A 96 -15.12 2.23 -7.41
N ALA A 97 -15.19 0.96 -7.00
CA ALA A 97 -15.58 0.59 -5.65
C ALA A 97 -14.59 1.13 -4.59
N LEU A 98 -13.28 1.15 -4.89
CA LEU A 98 -12.29 1.83 -4.05
C LEU A 98 -12.50 3.34 -4.01
N ALA A 99 -12.83 3.96 -5.15
CA ALA A 99 -13.10 5.40 -5.23
C ALA A 99 -14.35 5.80 -4.43
N GLU A 100 -15.41 4.98 -4.45
CA GLU A 100 -16.62 5.18 -3.64
C GLU A 100 -16.33 5.08 -2.13
N GLN A 101 -15.36 4.28 -1.72
CA GLN A 101 -14.95 4.12 -0.33
C GLN A 101 -13.72 4.96 0.06
N LYS A 102 -13.30 5.89 -0.78
CA LYS A 102 -12.06 6.67 -0.61
C LYS A 102 -11.95 7.33 0.75
N GLU A 103 -13.02 7.93 1.25
CA GLU A 103 -13.03 8.58 2.55
C GLU A 103 -12.83 7.56 3.69
N SER A 104 -13.55 6.45 3.67
CA SER A 104 -13.40 5.37 4.65
C SER A 104 -12.02 4.75 4.61
N ILE A 105 -11.46 4.56 3.41
CA ILE A 105 -10.09 4.06 3.23
C ILE A 105 -9.08 5.05 3.83
N SER A 106 -9.20 6.34 3.52
CA SER A 106 -8.29 7.37 4.03
C SER A 106 -8.32 7.47 5.56
N ILE A 107 -9.50 7.43 6.16
CA ILE A 107 -9.67 7.41 7.62
C ILE A 107 -9.02 6.16 8.23
N ASN A 108 -9.25 5.00 7.62
CA ASN A 108 -8.66 3.74 8.08
C ASN A 108 -7.14 3.78 8.04
N LEU A 109 -6.55 4.19 6.92
CA LEU A 109 -5.11 4.30 6.75
C LEU A 109 -4.51 5.27 7.77
N ALA A 110 -5.13 6.44 7.95
CA ALA A 110 -4.67 7.43 8.93
C ALA A 110 -4.75 6.93 10.38
N LEU A 111 -5.79 6.17 10.73
CA LEU A 111 -5.89 5.53 12.05
C LEU A 111 -4.80 4.47 12.25
N GLN A 112 -4.57 3.60 11.28
CA GLN A 112 -3.52 2.59 11.37
C GLN A 112 -2.13 3.23 11.50
N GLU A 113 -1.83 4.27 10.70
CA GLU A 113 -0.58 5.04 10.81
C GLU A 113 -0.42 5.67 12.19
N ALA A 114 -1.48 6.29 12.72
CA ALA A 114 -1.47 6.86 14.06
C ALA A 114 -1.15 5.80 15.13
N TYR A 115 -1.80 4.64 15.06
CA TYR A 115 -1.53 3.54 16.00
C TYR A 115 -0.13 2.97 15.87
N GLN A 116 0.38 2.80 14.66
CA GLN A 116 1.77 2.36 14.43
C GLN A 116 2.75 3.36 15.05
N THR A 117 2.50 4.66 14.86
CA THR A 117 3.30 5.73 15.45
C THR A 117 3.29 5.68 16.99
N LEU A 118 2.10 5.53 17.60
CA LEU A 118 1.95 5.39 19.04
C LEU A 118 2.75 4.21 19.58
N GLN A 119 2.67 3.05 18.91
CA GLN A 119 3.40 1.83 19.28
C GLN A 119 4.92 1.95 19.09
N ALA A 120 5.36 2.55 17.99
CA ALA A 120 6.78 2.74 17.69
C ALA A 120 7.42 3.63 18.76
N ARG A 121 6.84 4.79 19.05
CA ARG A 121 7.36 5.72 20.05
C ARG A 121 7.44 5.12 21.44
N ARG A 122 6.43 4.33 21.82
CA ARG A 122 6.46 3.61 23.10
C ARG A 122 7.63 2.64 23.20
N LYS A 123 7.91 1.88 22.14
CA LYS A 123 9.01 0.89 22.11
C LYS A 123 10.40 1.54 22.16
N GLU A 124 10.54 2.79 21.73
CA GLU A 124 11.79 3.53 21.77
C GLU A 124 12.19 3.96 23.19
N LEU A 125 11.23 4.03 24.10
CA LEU A 125 11.48 4.50 25.47
C LEU A 125 12.13 3.39 26.33
N PRO A 126 13.17 3.71 27.11
CA PRO A 126 13.75 2.77 28.04
C PRO A 126 12.79 2.48 29.21
N PRO A 127 12.85 1.29 29.82
CA PRO A 127 11.99 0.95 30.94
C PRO A 127 12.25 1.80 32.19
N LYS A 128 13.47 2.36 32.30
CA LYS A 128 13.87 3.25 33.39
C LYS A 128 14.75 4.36 32.84
N ILE A 129 14.55 5.56 33.39
CA ILE A 129 15.45 6.68 33.12
C ILE A 129 16.61 6.66 34.13
N THR A 130 17.84 6.82 33.61
CA THR A 130 19.08 6.85 34.39
C THR A 130 19.90 8.07 33.94
N PRO A 131 20.91 8.54 34.71
CA PRO A 131 21.77 9.64 34.29
C PRO A 131 22.41 9.42 32.91
N GLU A 132 22.77 8.17 32.60
CA GLU A 132 23.43 7.80 31.34
C GLU A 132 22.50 7.89 30.14
N ASN A 133 21.22 7.56 30.29
CA ASN A 133 20.24 7.58 29.18
C ASN A 133 19.29 8.79 29.21
N ALA A 134 19.40 9.66 30.19
CA ALA A 134 18.45 10.77 30.39
C ALA A 134 18.32 11.67 29.17
N LYS A 135 19.45 12.07 28.58
CA LYS A 135 19.46 12.94 27.40
C LYS A 135 18.76 12.30 26.19
N ASP A 136 19.07 11.06 25.91
CA ASP A 136 18.46 10.29 24.82
C ASP A 136 16.97 10.05 25.09
N CYS A 137 16.62 9.70 26.31
CA CYS A 137 15.22 9.52 26.72
C CYS A 137 14.39 10.82 26.56
N LEU A 138 14.95 11.97 26.95
CA LEU A 138 14.28 13.25 26.78
C LEU A 138 14.07 13.62 25.31
N GLN A 139 15.02 13.35 24.42
CA GLN A 139 14.84 13.54 23.00
C GLN A 139 13.70 12.66 22.42
N LYS A 140 13.66 11.40 22.84
CA LYS A 140 12.57 10.46 22.47
C LYS A 140 11.21 10.91 22.99
N LEU A 141 11.15 11.42 24.22
CA LEU A 141 9.94 12.01 24.77
C LEU A 141 9.46 13.26 24.00
N GLN A 142 10.38 14.12 23.59
CA GLN A 142 10.04 15.29 22.75
C GLN A 142 9.47 14.86 21.39
N ALA A 143 10.06 13.86 20.74
CA ALA A 143 9.54 13.31 19.49
C ALA A 143 8.17 12.66 19.68
N MET A 144 7.98 11.90 20.77
CA MET A 144 6.68 11.33 21.15
C MET A 144 5.63 12.42 21.37
N TYR A 145 5.96 13.50 22.07
CA TYR A 145 5.09 14.64 22.31
C TYR A 145 4.61 15.26 20.99
N ALA A 146 5.53 15.49 20.05
CA ALA A 146 5.19 16.07 18.75
C ALA A 146 4.23 15.18 17.96
N ASP A 147 4.52 13.89 17.88
CA ASP A 147 3.68 12.95 17.16
C ASP A 147 2.31 12.74 17.80
N TYR A 148 2.25 12.65 19.14
CA TYR A 148 0.99 12.48 19.85
C TYR A 148 0.10 13.71 19.74
N ASN A 149 0.68 14.92 19.81
CA ASN A 149 -0.08 16.14 19.56
C ASN A 149 -0.61 16.24 18.15
N LYS A 150 0.18 15.81 17.13
CA LYS A 150 -0.29 15.74 15.75
C LYS A 150 -1.51 14.81 15.61
N ILE A 151 -1.48 13.65 16.26
CA ILE A 151 -2.60 12.69 16.27
C ILE A 151 -3.82 13.30 16.97
N ILE A 152 -3.65 13.90 18.14
CA ILE A 152 -4.76 14.51 18.93
C ILE A 152 -5.41 15.66 18.16
N SER A 153 -4.59 16.48 17.48
CA SER A 153 -5.05 17.66 16.75
C SER A 153 -5.70 17.34 15.40
N ASN A 154 -5.60 16.10 14.94
CA ASN A 154 -6.25 15.69 13.70
C ASN A 154 -7.74 15.39 13.97
N GLU A 155 -8.60 16.38 13.66
CA GLU A 155 -10.04 16.27 13.84
C GLU A 155 -10.70 15.22 12.91
N GLN A 156 -10.04 14.85 11.81
CA GLN A 156 -10.53 13.82 10.89
C GLN A 156 -10.32 12.39 11.41
N LEU A 157 -9.45 12.22 12.42
CA LEU A 157 -9.27 10.92 13.05
C LEU A 157 -10.41 10.64 14.04
N PRO A 158 -11.23 9.60 13.83
CA PRO A 158 -12.29 9.19 14.73
C PRO A 158 -11.71 8.47 15.96
N LEU A 159 -10.91 9.19 16.75
CA LEU A 159 -10.38 8.68 18.00
C LEU A 159 -11.51 8.59 19.02
N ASP A 160 -11.59 7.46 19.71
CA ASP A 160 -12.43 7.31 20.91
C ASP A 160 -12.07 8.40 21.94
N ASP A 161 -13.07 8.97 22.58
CA ASP A 161 -12.90 10.02 23.59
C ASP A 161 -11.95 9.57 24.71
N ASN A 162 -12.03 8.33 25.14
CA ASN A 162 -11.15 7.75 26.16
C ASN A 162 -9.69 7.71 25.68
N LEU A 163 -9.44 7.32 24.43
CA LEU A 163 -8.10 7.33 23.84
C LEU A 163 -7.58 8.76 23.73
N ARG A 164 -8.40 9.69 23.22
CA ARG A 164 -8.05 11.11 23.09
C ARG A 164 -7.68 11.71 24.45
N GLU A 165 -8.48 11.48 25.48
CA GLU A 165 -8.21 11.94 26.85
C GLU A 165 -6.91 11.35 27.43
N ASN A 166 -6.66 10.06 27.21
CA ASN A 166 -5.42 9.42 27.67
C ASN A 166 -4.19 9.96 26.93
N LEU A 167 -4.27 10.21 25.63
CA LEU A 167 -3.18 10.83 24.87
C LEU A 167 -2.90 12.25 25.33
N GLN A 168 -3.93 13.06 25.66
CA GLN A 168 -3.77 14.39 26.25
C GLN A 168 -3.09 14.33 27.62
N LYS A 169 -3.45 13.37 28.46
CA LYS A 169 -2.77 13.16 29.75
C LYS A 169 -1.32 12.76 29.58
N ILE A 170 -1.01 11.90 28.60
CA ILE A 170 0.37 11.50 28.27
C ILE A 170 1.18 12.71 27.81
N THR A 171 0.66 13.53 26.89
CA THR A 171 1.37 14.72 26.43
C THR A 171 1.61 15.74 27.54
N ALA A 172 0.66 15.92 28.46
CA ALA A 172 0.84 16.74 29.65
C ALA A 172 1.94 16.19 30.57
N GLU A 173 2.00 14.88 30.80
CA GLU A 173 3.04 14.24 31.60
C GLU A 173 4.43 14.35 30.95
N ILE A 174 4.53 14.21 29.61
CA ILE A 174 5.78 14.43 28.87
C ILE A 174 6.28 15.88 29.04
N SER A 175 5.36 16.84 28.93
CA SER A 175 5.69 18.26 29.15
C SER A 175 6.18 18.52 30.59
N ASP A 176 5.52 17.94 31.60
CA ASP A 176 5.94 18.04 33.00
C ASP A 176 7.32 17.42 33.23
N ILE A 177 7.63 16.25 32.64
CA ILE A 177 8.96 15.64 32.69
C ILE A 177 10.01 16.55 32.06
N ALA A 178 9.72 17.11 30.88
CA ALA A 178 10.65 18.00 30.18
C ALA A 178 10.96 19.25 31.03
N GLN A 179 9.96 19.84 31.67
CA GLN A 179 10.13 21.00 32.53
C GLN A 179 10.94 20.66 33.80
N LYS A 180 10.58 19.58 34.48
CA LYS A 180 11.29 19.13 35.68
C LYS A 180 12.73 18.70 35.41
N SER A 181 13.02 18.16 34.21
CA SER A 181 14.38 17.80 33.81
C SER A 181 15.29 19.01 33.56
N ALA A 182 14.71 20.17 33.24
CA ALA A 182 15.47 21.41 33.11
C ALA A 182 15.91 21.97 34.49
N ASP A 183 15.13 21.69 35.52
CA ASP A 183 15.32 22.26 36.85
C ASP A 183 16.04 21.31 37.83
N CYS A 184 16.08 20.00 37.57
CA CYS A 184 16.56 18.98 38.51
C CYS A 184 17.14 17.74 37.82
N VAL A 185 18.42 17.50 38.06
CA VAL A 185 19.22 16.50 37.32
C VAL A 185 18.98 15.04 37.77
N ASP A 186 18.41 14.72 38.93
CA ASP A 186 18.52 13.35 39.44
C ASP A 186 17.26 12.64 40.00
N VAL A 187 16.31 13.34 40.59
CA VAL A 187 15.21 12.67 41.32
C VAL A 187 13.82 13.09 40.88
N CYS A 188 13.65 14.33 40.47
CA CYS A 188 12.34 14.93 40.29
C CYS A 188 11.52 14.34 39.13
N TYR A 189 12.15 13.79 38.11
CA TYR A 189 11.47 13.22 36.94
C TYR A 189 11.24 11.71 37.00
N LYS A 190 11.90 10.99 37.93
CA LYS A 190 11.74 9.52 38.03
C LYS A 190 10.32 9.06 38.37
N SER A 191 9.66 9.75 39.28
CA SER A 191 8.26 9.43 39.64
C SER A 191 7.32 9.76 38.50
N SER A 192 7.47 10.90 37.82
CA SER A 192 6.68 11.29 36.67
C SER A 192 6.90 10.35 35.50
N TYR A 193 8.14 9.90 35.26
CA TYR A 193 8.44 8.90 34.22
C TYR A 193 7.80 7.54 34.53
N ASN A 194 7.77 7.10 35.78
CA ASN A 194 7.09 5.87 36.15
C ASN A 194 5.57 5.98 35.94
N ALA A 195 4.96 7.11 36.28
CA ALA A 195 3.54 7.38 36.00
C ALA A 195 3.25 7.35 34.48
N LEU A 196 4.10 7.98 33.68
CA LEU A 196 4.03 7.93 32.23
C LEU A 196 4.08 6.49 31.69
N GLN A 197 4.99 5.64 32.19
CA GLN A 197 5.10 4.24 31.76
C GLN A 197 3.84 3.43 32.07
N ILE A 198 3.21 3.66 33.23
CA ILE A 198 1.95 3.02 33.61
C ILE A 198 0.84 3.45 32.63
N ARG A 199 0.74 4.74 32.31
CA ARG A 199 -0.28 5.27 31.39
C ARG A 199 -0.07 4.81 29.95
N LEU A 200 1.16 4.79 29.47
CA LEU A 200 1.50 4.23 28.16
C LEU A 200 1.13 2.74 28.05
N SER A 201 1.28 2.00 29.16
CA SER A 201 0.86 0.60 29.21
C SER A 201 -0.67 0.45 29.17
N ALA A 202 -1.41 1.33 29.83
CA ALA A 202 -2.86 1.35 29.78
C ALA A 202 -3.38 1.68 28.37
N VAL A 203 -2.80 2.69 27.68
CA VAL A 203 -3.17 3.02 26.29
C VAL A 203 -2.89 1.88 25.33
N ALA A 204 -1.79 1.15 25.53
CA ALA A 204 -1.47 -0.01 24.69
C ALA A 204 -2.46 -1.16 24.83
N SER A 205 -3.20 -1.22 25.94
CA SER A 205 -4.24 -2.26 26.18
C SER A 205 -5.60 -1.89 25.59
N LEU A 206 -5.79 -0.63 25.15
CA LEU A 206 -7.08 -0.18 24.58
C LEU A 206 -7.38 -0.76 23.19
N GLY A 207 -6.40 -1.39 22.54
CA GLY A 207 -6.58 -1.95 21.20
C GLY A 207 -6.72 -0.87 20.11
N VAL A 208 -6.74 -1.32 18.86
CA VAL A 208 -7.09 -0.45 17.72
C VAL A 208 -8.61 -0.28 17.73
N PRO A 209 -9.17 0.94 17.58
CA PRO A 209 -10.61 1.10 17.42
C PRO A 209 -11.12 0.24 16.27
N GLU A 210 -12.36 -0.22 16.35
CA GLU A 210 -12.99 -0.87 15.20
C GLU A 210 -13.01 0.11 14.03
N VAL A 211 -12.19 -0.20 13.03
CA VAL A 211 -12.11 0.58 11.80
C VAL A 211 -13.23 0.10 10.88
N PRO A 212 -13.93 0.98 10.17
CA PRO A 212 -14.92 0.56 9.18
C PRO A 212 -14.29 -0.46 8.23
N GLU A 213 -14.91 -1.64 8.10
CA GLU A 213 -14.45 -2.68 7.22
C GLU A 213 -14.51 -2.18 5.76
N ILE A 214 -13.37 -2.17 5.09
CA ILE A 214 -13.29 -1.85 3.66
C ILE A 214 -13.78 -3.08 2.90
N LYS A 215 -15.00 -2.97 2.35
CA LYS A 215 -15.65 -4.07 1.61
C LYS A 215 -15.47 -3.88 0.11
N VAL A 216 -14.29 -4.18 -0.39
CA VAL A 216 -14.04 -4.23 -1.83
C VAL A 216 -13.59 -5.64 -2.18
N ASP A 217 -14.43 -6.35 -2.93
CA ASP A 217 -14.17 -7.74 -3.32
C ASP A 217 -13.35 -7.79 -4.61
N SER A 218 -12.18 -8.42 -4.55
CA SER A 218 -11.27 -8.65 -5.68
C SER A 218 -11.32 -10.09 -6.21
N THR A 219 -12.24 -10.93 -5.74
CA THR A 219 -12.25 -12.36 -6.03
C THR A 219 -12.41 -12.66 -7.51
N GLU A 220 -13.37 -12.01 -8.18
CA GLU A 220 -13.60 -12.20 -9.61
C GLU A 220 -12.44 -11.66 -10.44
N LEU A 221 -11.87 -10.52 -10.05
CA LEU A 221 -10.70 -9.93 -10.70
C LEU A 221 -9.49 -10.88 -10.64
N LYS A 222 -9.20 -11.43 -9.46
CA LYS A 222 -8.12 -12.42 -9.27
C LYS A 222 -8.35 -13.70 -10.05
N ALA A 223 -9.59 -14.16 -10.14
CA ALA A 223 -9.94 -15.36 -10.92
C ALA A 223 -9.69 -15.15 -12.42
N GLU A 224 -10.05 -13.98 -12.97
CA GLU A 224 -9.82 -13.68 -14.39
C GLU A 224 -8.33 -13.46 -14.69
N ILE A 225 -7.56 -12.80 -13.80
CA ILE A 225 -6.11 -12.71 -13.90
C ILE A 225 -5.47 -14.09 -14.03
N LYS A 226 -5.85 -15.01 -13.13
CA LYS A 226 -5.32 -16.37 -13.15
C LYS A 226 -5.63 -17.10 -14.47
N LYS A 227 -6.86 -17.01 -14.96
CA LYS A 227 -7.30 -17.63 -16.20
C LYS A 227 -6.52 -17.13 -17.43
N LEU A 228 -6.15 -15.84 -17.48
CA LEU A 228 -5.41 -15.26 -18.59
C LEU A 228 -3.90 -15.56 -18.56
N LYS A 229 -3.39 -16.08 -17.44
CA LYS A 229 -2.00 -16.53 -17.27
C LYS A 229 -1.81 -18.01 -17.55
N GLU A 230 -2.88 -18.83 -17.57
CA GLU A 230 -2.87 -20.25 -17.94
C GLU A 230 -2.95 -20.44 -19.45
#